data_314a0a6f43f77b472de679c7fe849770
#
_entry.id   314a0a6f43f77b472de679c7fe849770
#
_cell.length_a   1.000
_cell.length_b   1.000
_cell.length_c   1.000
_cell.angle_alpha   90.00
_cell.angle_beta   90.00
_cell.angle_gamma   90.00
#
_symmetry.space_group_name_H-M   'P 1'
#
loop_
_entity.id
_entity.type
_entity.pdbx_description
1 polymer ?
#
loop_
_entity_poly.entity_id
_entity_poly.type
_entity_poly.pdbx_seq_one_letter_code
_entity_poly.pdbx_strand_id
1 'polypeptide(L)'
;MLINLCFLLTAWFHPPQWHVNMQEAMQIAQKQHRPILLNFSGSDWCGPCIMLRKEIFDDPVFSAFADTALVLVNADFPRMKKNQLSKEQQQLNDRLADLYNSQGKFPLTLLLNAEGKVIRQWEGYLPIKPAEFIRQVEKISESDETH
;
A
#
# COMPACT_ATOMS: atom_id res chain seq x y z
N MET A 1 -34.26 35.35 -17.76
CA MET A 1 -33.47 34.33 -18.43
C MET A 1 -32.35 33.93 -17.46
N LEU A 2 -32.58 32.86 -16.68
CA LEU A 2 -31.65 32.37 -15.65
C LEU A 2 -30.71 31.38 -16.30
N ILE A 3 -29.44 31.74 -16.40
CA ILE A 3 -28.37 30.86 -16.89
C ILE A 3 -27.99 29.93 -15.73
N ASN A 4 -28.46 28.69 -15.79
CA ASN A 4 -28.11 27.64 -14.84
C ASN A 4 -26.69 27.17 -15.17
N LEU A 5 -25.69 27.70 -14.45
CA LEU A 5 -24.30 27.33 -14.58
C LEU A 5 -24.09 25.99 -13.86
N CYS A 6 -24.23 24.90 -14.62
CA CYS A 6 -23.95 23.55 -14.14
C CYS A 6 -22.44 23.40 -13.93
N PHE A 7 -21.95 23.56 -12.70
CA PHE A 7 -20.57 23.25 -12.34
C PHE A 7 -20.38 21.73 -12.44
N LEU A 8 -19.83 21.27 -13.55
CA LEU A 8 -19.31 19.92 -13.68
C LEU A 8 -18.08 19.78 -12.78
N LEU A 9 -18.28 19.24 -11.59
CA LEU A 9 -17.20 18.79 -10.73
C LEU A 9 -16.52 17.60 -11.43
N THR A 10 -15.50 17.88 -12.22
CA THR A 10 -14.59 16.85 -12.71
C THR A 10 -13.81 16.33 -11.51
N ALA A 11 -14.20 15.18 -10.99
CA ALA A 11 -13.42 14.46 -9.99
C ALA A 11 -12.09 14.08 -10.66
N TRP A 12 -11.02 14.79 -10.28
CA TRP A 12 -9.67 14.47 -10.72
C TRP A 12 -9.26 13.18 -10.02
N PHE A 13 -9.24 12.09 -10.78
CA PHE A 13 -8.74 10.81 -10.29
C PHE A 13 -7.22 10.94 -10.12
N HIS A 14 -6.77 11.06 -8.88
CA HIS A 14 -5.35 10.98 -8.55
C HIS A 14 -5.06 9.53 -8.15
N PRO A 15 -4.01 8.90 -8.72
CA PRO A 15 -3.59 7.60 -8.23
C PRO A 15 -3.17 7.73 -6.76
N PRO A 16 -3.44 6.71 -5.93
CA PRO A 16 -3.09 6.75 -4.51
C PRO A 16 -1.58 6.88 -4.35
N GLN A 17 -1.17 7.70 -3.38
CA GLN A 17 0.24 7.93 -3.08
C GLN A 17 0.83 6.74 -2.31
N TRP A 18 1.89 6.15 -2.85
CA TRP A 18 2.73 5.20 -2.14
C TRP A 18 3.85 5.92 -1.40
N HIS A 19 3.85 5.83 -0.08
CA HIS A 19 4.91 6.38 0.76
C HIS A 19 6.11 5.43 0.80
N VAL A 20 7.28 5.99 1.09
CA VAL A 20 8.54 5.24 1.25
C VAL A 20 9.13 5.39 2.65
N ASN A 21 8.48 6.18 3.50
CA ASN A 21 8.86 6.41 4.88
C ASN A 21 7.72 5.97 5.80
N MET A 22 7.95 4.89 6.56
CA MET A 22 6.95 4.31 7.45
C MET A 22 6.57 5.25 8.60
N GLN A 23 7.50 6.01 9.13
CA GLN A 23 7.23 6.94 10.23
C GLN A 23 6.28 8.06 9.80
N GLU A 24 6.50 8.60 8.60
CA GLU A 24 5.61 9.59 8.00
C GLU A 24 4.22 8.98 7.73
N ALA A 25 4.19 7.77 7.18
CA ALA A 25 2.94 7.05 6.92
C ALA A 25 2.14 6.79 8.20
N MET A 26 2.79 6.44 9.31
CA MET A 26 2.13 6.26 10.61
C MET A 26 1.50 7.57 11.12
N GLN A 27 2.19 8.70 10.97
CA GLN A 27 1.62 10.01 11.34
C GLN A 27 0.37 10.33 10.53
N ILE A 28 0.40 10.06 9.22
CA ILE A 28 -0.75 10.23 8.34
C ILE A 28 -1.89 9.29 8.75
N ALA A 29 -1.59 8.02 8.99
CA ALA A 29 -2.54 6.99 9.39
C ALA A 29 -3.26 7.35 10.69
N GLN A 30 -2.52 7.81 11.71
CA GLN A 30 -3.07 8.26 12.98
C GLN A 30 -3.97 9.49 12.82
N LYS A 31 -3.53 10.48 12.03
CA LYS A 31 -4.31 11.70 11.77
C LYS A 31 -5.60 11.43 11.01
N GLN A 32 -5.56 10.49 10.06
CA GLN A 32 -6.68 10.19 9.17
C GLN A 32 -7.54 9.01 9.65
N HIS A 33 -7.14 8.33 10.74
CA HIS A 33 -7.79 7.11 11.24
C HIS A 33 -7.91 6.03 10.15
N ARG A 34 -6.78 5.74 9.47
CA ARG A 34 -6.71 4.75 8.40
C ARG A 34 -5.66 3.69 8.70
N PRO A 35 -5.92 2.42 8.35
CA PRO A 35 -4.90 1.38 8.39
C PRO A 35 -3.82 1.61 7.32
N ILE A 36 -2.65 1.01 7.55
CA ILE A 36 -1.51 1.06 6.65
C ILE A 36 -1.43 -0.25 5.89
N LEU A 37 -1.31 -0.17 4.56
CA LEU A 37 -0.93 -1.31 3.73
C LEU A 37 0.55 -1.19 3.38
N LEU A 38 1.36 -2.05 4.00
CA LEU A 38 2.81 -2.13 3.77
C LEU A 38 3.13 -3.28 2.82
N ASN A 39 3.81 -2.99 1.73
CA ASN A 39 4.26 -3.99 0.76
C ASN A 39 5.78 -4.04 0.67
N PHE A 40 6.37 -5.23 0.79
CA PHE A 40 7.77 -5.50 0.50
C PHE A 40 7.89 -6.05 -0.91
N SER A 41 8.69 -5.40 -1.74
CA SER A 41 8.77 -5.67 -3.17
C SER A 41 10.22 -5.73 -3.65
N GLY A 42 10.44 -6.53 -4.69
CA GLY A 42 11.64 -6.49 -5.52
C GLY A 42 11.25 -6.06 -6.94
N SER A 43 11.10 -4.76 -7.15
CA SER A 43 10.42 -4.17 -8.32
C SER A 43 11.05 -4.52 -9.67
N ASP A 44 12.32 -4.89 -9.71
CA ASP A 44 13.07 -5.15 -10.95
C ASP A 44 13.59 -6.59 -11.10
N TRP A 45 13.27 -7.48 -10.15
CA TRP A 45 13.73 -8.88 -10.19
C TRP A 45 12.67 -9.90 -9.72
N CYS A 46 11.69 -9.47 -8.95
CA CYS A 46 10.69 -10.36 -8.36
C CYS A 46 9.45 -10.44 -9.27
N GLY A 47 9.33 -11.48 -10.09
CA GLY A 47 8.19 -11.69 -10.97
C GLY A 47 6.83 -11.63 -10.28
N PRO A 48 6.61 -12.38 -9.18
CA PRO A 48 5.36 -12.31 -8.41
C PRO A 48 5.05 -10.92 -7.85
N CYS A 49 6.08 -10.12 -7.48
CA CYS A 49 5.90 -8.74 -7.02
C CYS A 49 5.39 -7.83 -8.15
N ILE A 50 5.97 -7.98 -9.33
CA ILE A 50 5.58 -7.22 -10.53
C ILE A 50 4.14 -7.55 -10.92
N MET A 51 3.77 -8.83 -10.89
CA MET A 51 2.40 -9.27 -11.17
C MET A 51 1.40 -8.72 -10.13
N LEU A 52 1.70 -8.84 -8.85
CA LEU A 52 0.85 -8.31 -7.77
C LEU A 52 0.63 -6.81 -7.93
N ARG A 53 1.69 -6.06 -8.23
CA ARG A 53 1.61 -4.62 -8.50
C ARG A 53 0.68 -4.33 -9.66
N LYS A 54 0.92 -4.97 -10.80
CA LYS A 54 0.16 -4.74 -12.04
C LYS A 54 -1.31 -5.13 -11.92
N GLU A 55 -1.60 -6.28 -11.30
CA GLU A 55 -2.93 -6.88 -11.32
C GLU A 55 -3.83 -6.44 -10.17
N ILE A 56 -3.25 -6.00 -9.04
CA ILE A 56 -4.02 -5.53 -7.89
C ILE A 56 -3.75 -4.06 -7.58
N PHE A 57 -2.50 -3.68 -7.30
CA PHE A 57 -2.22 -2.35 -6.76
C PHE A 57 -2.33 -1.21 -7.78
N ASP A 58 -2.08 -1.47 -9.06
CA ASP A 58 -2.24 -0.50 -10.15
C ASP A 58 -3.64 -0.55 -10.79
N ASP A 59 -4.51 -1.48 -10.35
CA ASP A 59 -5.88 -1.57 -10.83
C ASP A 59 -6.71 -0.35 -10.37
N PRO A 60 -7.51 0.26 -11.25
CA PRO A 60 -8.31 1.44 -10.92
C PRO A 60 -9.29 1.23 -9.75
N VAL A 61 -9.84 0.02 -9.59
CA VAL A 61 -10.78 -0.30 -8.50
C VAL A 61 -10.05 -0.28 -7.16
N PHE A 62 -8.87 -0.89 -7.08
CA PHE A 62 -8.03 -0.82 -5.89
C PHE A 62 -7.54 0.61 -5.63
N SER A 63 -7.10 1.33 -6.66
CA SER A 63 -6.60 2.69 -6.53
C SER A 63 -7.67 3.64 -5.94
N ALA A 64 -8.90 3.55 -6.42
CA ALA A 64 -10.01 4.34 -5.90
C ALA A 64 -10.34 4.03 -4.43
N PHE A 65 -10.32 2.75 -4.05
CA PHE A 65 -10.50 2.32 -2.67
C PHE A 65 -9.36 2.82 -1.77
N ALA A 66 -8.11 2.59 -2.18
CA ALA A 66 -6.94 2.91 -1.39
C ALA A 66 -6.77 4.41 -1.14
N ASP A 67 -7.15 5.25 -2.10
CA ASP A 67 -7.08 6.72 -1.98
C ASP A 67 -7.85 7.27 -0.76
N THR A 68 -8.94 6.61 -0.40
CA THR A 68 -9.79 7.04 0.74
C THR A 68 -9.68 6.16 1.98
N ALA A 69 -9.27 4.89 1.84
CA ALA A 69 -9.36 3.91 2.92
C ALA A 69 -8.02 3.51 3.52
N LEU A 70 -6.91 3.71 2.83
CA LEU A 70 -5.60 3.20 3.23
C LEU A 70 -4.52 4.29 3.20
N VAL A 71 -3.46 4.07 3.97
CA VAL A 71 -2.17 4.70 3.78
C VAL A 71 -1.23 3.64 3.20
N LEU A 72 -0.69 3.88 2.01
CA LEU A 72 0.11 2.89 1.28
C LEU A 72 1.60 3.13 1.52
N VAL A 73 2.34 2.06 1.86
CA VAL A 73 3.80 2.09 2.03
C VAL A 73 4.42 0.99 1.19
N ASN A 74 5.45 1.32 0.42
CA ASN A 74 6.21 0.35 -0.34
C ASN A 74 7.68 0.37 0.08
N ALA A 75 8.18 -0.76 0.57
CA ALA A 75 9.59 -1.01 0.82
C ALA A 75 10.16 -1.82 -0.35
N ASP A 76 10.83 -1.14 -1.27
CA ASP A 76 11.42 -1.74 -2.46
C ASP A 76 12.88 -2.14 -2.24
N PHE A 77 13.29 -3.25 -2.86
CA PHE A 77 14.65 -3.80 -2.79
C PHE A 77 15.16 -4.09 -4.20
N PRO A 78 15.42 -3.06 -5.02
CA PRO A 78 15.87 -3.23 -6.38
C PRO A 78 17.30 -3.80 -6.43
N ARG A 79 17.61 -4.60 -7.47
CA ARG A 79 18.93 -5.20 -7.71
C ARG A 79 19.69 -4.56 -8.85
N MET A 80 18.99 -3.99 -9.84
CA MET A 80 19.63 -3.33 -10.97
C MET A 80 20.27 -2.00 -10.54
N LYS A 81 21.51 -1.73 -10.96
CA LYS A 81 22.24 -0.48 -10.64
C LYS A 81 21.44 0.78 -10.95
N LYS A 82 20.74 0.80 -12.10
CA LYS A 82 19.93 1.94 -12.53
C LYS A 82 18.73 2.25 -11.61
N ASN A 83 18.32 1.30 -10.80
CA ASN A 83 17.17 1.40 -9.90
C ASN A 83 17.59 1.48 -8.42
N GLN A 84 18.88 1.55 -8.13
CA GLN A 84 19.36 1.59 -6.75
C GLN A 84 18.83 2.82 -6.02
N LEU A 85 18.37 2.59 -4.79
CA LEU A 85 17.90 3.63 -3.90
C LEU A 85 19.08 4.43 -3.30
N SER A 86 18.80 5.61 -2.76
CA SER A 86 19.76 6.30 -1.92
C SER A 86 20.14 5.43 -0.71
N LYS A 87 21.31 5.67 -0.14
CA LYS A 87 21.76 4.96 1.07
C LYS A 87 20.76 5.10 2.22
N GLU A 88 20.23 6.29 2.40
CA GLU A 88 19.25 6.62 3.44
C GLU A 88 17.96 5.82 3.26
N GLN A 89 17.45 5.77 2.03
CA GLN A 89 16.22 5.01 1.74
C GLN A 89 16.45 3.51 1.90
N GLN A 90 17.59 2.98 1.46
CA GLN A 90 17.92 1.57 1.65
C GLN A 90 17.97 1.21 3.13
N GLN A 91 18.59 2.04 3.96
CA GLN A 91 18.64 1.81 5.41
C GLN A 91 17.25 1.87 6.07
N LEU A 92 16.34 2.73 5.58
CA LEU A 92 14.95 2.75 6.04
C LEU A 92 14.25 1.44 5.70
N ASN A 93 14.40 0.96 4.47
CA ASN A 93 13.80 -0.29 4.01
C ASN A 93 14.38 -1.51 4.72
N ASP A 94 15.71 -1.54 4.96
CA ASP A 94 16.38 -2.61 5.68
C ASP A 94 15.85 -2.71 7.12
N ARG A 95 15.76 -1.58 7.85
CA ARG A 95 15.18 -1.56 9.21
C ARG A 95 13.72 -2.01 9.22
N LEU A 96 12.97 -1.64 8.20
CA LEU A 96 11.58 -2.05 8.06
C LEU A 96 11.46 -3.55 7.81
N ALA A 97 12.36 -4.11 6.99
CA ALA A 97 12.46 -5.54 6.77
C ALA A 97 12.87 -6.32 8.02
N ASP A 98 13.84 -5.81 8.78
CA ASP A 98 14.24 -6.42 10.07
C ASP A 98 13.06 -6.52 11.03
N LEU A 99 12.19 -5.51 11.04
CA LEU A 99 11.04 -5.45 11.93
C LEU A 99 9.86 -6.31 11.47
N TYR A 100 9.53 -6.30 10.17
CA TYR A 100 8.29 -6.88 9.64
C TYR A 100 8.49 -8.05 8.66
N ASN A 101 9.68 -8.21 8.11
CA ASN A 101 9.98 -9.21 7.09
C ASN A 101 11.35 -9.88 7.30
N SER A 102 11.64 -10.27 8.53
CA SER A 102 12.92 -10.89 8.90
C SER A 102 13.23 -12.19 8.14
N GLN A 103 12.23 -12.84 7.58
CA GLN A 103 12.37 -14.05 6.75
C GLN A 103 12.65 -13.75 5.28
N GLY A 104 12.63 -12.47 4.85
CA GLY A 104 12.93 -12.06 3.49
C GLY A 104 11.93 -12.58 2.44
N LYS A 105 10.64 -12.51 2.72
CA LYS A 105 9.56 -12.93 1.80
C LYS A 105 9.24 -11.83 0.79
N PHE A 106 9.12 -12.18 -0.49
CA PHE A 106 8.79 -11.25 -1.58
C PHE A 106 7.83 -11.87 -2.60
N PRO A 107 6.68 -11.21 -2.88
CA PRO A 107 6.14 -10.06 -2.14
C PRO A 107 5.63 -10.47 -0.75
N LEU A 108 5.69 -9.56 0.19
CA LEU A 108 4.99 -9.66 1.46
C LEU A 108 4.12 -8.41 1.61
N THR A 109 2.83 -8.61 1.80
CA THR A 109 1.87 -7.51 2.03
C THR A 109 1.30 -7.62 3.43
N LEU A 110 1.38 -6.53 4.19
CA LEU A 110 0.88 -6.45 5.56
C LEU A 110 -0.19 -5.37 5.67
N LEU A 111 -1.27 -5.67 6.37
CA LEU A 111 -2.19 -4.67 6.88
C LEU A 111 -1.81 -4.38 8.33
N LEU A 112 -1.57 -3.11 8.64
CA LEU A 112 -1.19 -2.64 9.96
C LEU A 112 -2.22 -1.64 10.46
N ASN A 113 -2.43 -1.57 11.78
CA ASN A 113 -3.14 -0.44 12.35
C ASN A 113 -2.27 0.84 12.32
N ALA A 114 -2.82 1.96 12.73
CA ALA A 114 -2.11 3.25 12.70
C ALA A 114 -0.89 3.31 13.63
N GLU A 115 -0.80 2.42 14.60
CA GLU A 115 0.34 2.27 15.53
C GLU A 115 1.42 1.32 15.01
N GLY A 116 1.21 0.72 13.82
CA GLY A 116 2.17 -0.19 13.20
C GLY A 116 2.08 -1.64 13.66
N LYS A 117 1.02 -2.03 14.37
CA LYS A 117 0.76 -3.42 14.72
C LYS A 117 0.20 -4.18 13.52
N VAL A 118 0.74 -5.36 13.24
CA VAL A 118 0.25 -6.23 12.16
C VAL A 118 -1.12 -6.80 12.50
N ILE A 119 -2.11 -6.54 11.65
CA ILE A 119 -3.46 -7.09 11.73
C ILE A 119 -3.58 -8.32 10.83
N ARG A 120 -3.00 -8.26 9.63
CA ARG A 120 -3.06 -9.33 8.63
C ARG A 120 -1.82 -9.32 7.75
N GLN A 121 -1.47 -10.51 7.22
CA GLN A 121 -0.42 -10.65 6.19
C GLN A 121 -0.88 -11.54 5.02
N TRP A 122 -0.37 -11.23 3.85
CA TRP A 122 -0.47 -12.04 2.64
C TRP A 122 0.93 -12.27 2.09
N GLU A 123 1.26 -13.53 1.81
CA GLU A 123 2.56 -13.93 1.31
C GLU A 123 2.47 -14.30 -0.17
N GLY A 124 3.39 -13.79 -0.96
CA GLY A 124 3.48 -14.11 -2.37
C GLY A 124 2.42 -13.41 -3.24
N TYR A 125 2.35 -13.86 -4.49
CA TYR A 125 1.34 -13.40 -5.44
C TYR A 125 -0.04 -13.86 -5.03
N LEU A 126 -1.03 -12.98 -5.22
CA LEU A 126 -2.43 -13.23 -4.86
C LEU A 126 -3.25 -13.48 -6.14
N PRO A 127 -3.65 -14.73 -6.44
CA PRO A 127 -4.44 -15.05 -7.63
C PRO A 127 -5.93 -14.72 -7.42
N ILE A 128 -6.22 -13.51 -6.99
CA ILE A 128 -7.56 -13.00 -6.72
C ILE A 128 -7.77 -11.67 -7.45
N LYS A 129 -9.02 -11.29 -7.65
CA LYS A 129 -9.35 -9.99 -8.25
C LYS A 129 -9.19 -8.85 -7.23
N PRO A 130 -8.93 -7.62 -7.69
CA PRO A 130 -8.83 -6.45 -6.81
C PRO A 130 -10.02 -6.29 -5.86
N ALA A 131 -11.25 -6.49 -6.36
CA ALA A 131 -12.46 -6.43 -5.54
C ALA A 131 -12.49 -7.46 -4.40
N GLU A 132 -11.92 -8.64 -4.62
CA GLU A 132 -11.80 -9.66 -3.55
C GLU A 132 -10.78 -9.26 -2.49
N PHE A 133 -9.64 -8.72 -2.92
CA PHE A 133 -8.62 -8.21 -2.01
C PHE A 133 -9.18 -7.07 -1.15
N ILE A 134 -9.92 -6.13 -1.76
CA ILE A 134 -10.60 -5.04 -1.05
C ILE A 134 -11.55 -5.58 0.02
N ARG A 135 -12.40 -6.55 -0.32
CA ARG A 135 -13.33 -7.16 0.65
C ARG A 135 -12.61 -7.78 1.85
N GLN A 136 -11.46 -8.42 1.61
CA GLN A 136 -10.64 -8.97 2.70
C GLN A 136 -10.09 -7.87 3.60
N VAL A 137 -9.61 -6.76 3.04
CA VAL A 137 -9.10 -5.61 3.80
C VAL A 137 -10.20 -4.96 4.62
N GLU A 138 -11.36 -4.69 4.03
CA GLU A 138 -12.51 -4.06 4.70
C GLU A 138 -12.99 -4.89 5.90
N LYS A 139 -13.23 -6.19 5.68
CA LYS A 139 -13.69 -7.11 6.74
C LYS A 139 -12.73 -7.16 7.94
N ILE A 140 -11.43 -7.07 7.69
CA ILE A 140 -10.42 -7.13 8.75
C ILE A 140 -10.36 -5.80 9.50
N SER A 141 -10.43 -4.67 8.79
CA SER A 141 -10.43 -3.34 9.41
C SER A 141 -11.62 -3.14 10.34
N GLU A 142 -12.82 -3.56 9.93
CA GLU A 142 -14.02 -3.52 10.77
C GLU A 142 -13.90 -4.37 12.05
N SER A 143 -13.22 -5.52 11.98
CA SER A 143 -13.04 -6.39 13.14
C SER A 143 -12.01 -5.85 14.15
N ASP A 144 -11.03 -5.07 13.70
CA ASP A 144 -10.01 -4.47 14.58
C ASP A 144 -10.57 -3.25 15.35
N GLU A 145 -11.49 -2.50 14.76
CA GLU A 145 -12.16 -1.36 15.41
C GLU A 145 -13.10 -1.76 16.56
N THR A 146 -13.50 -3.04 16.62
CA THR A 146 -14.45 -3.54 17.63
C THR A 146 -13.76 -4.15 18.87
N HIS A 147 -12.45 -4.12 18.94
CA HIS A 147 -11.64 -4.64 20.05
C HIS A 147 -10.76 -3.55 20.66
#